data_bf8070fc63b5e4002a1c54d75941a38a
#
_entry.id   bf8070fc63b5e4002a1c54d75941a38a
#
_cell.length_a   1.000
_cell.length_b   1.000
_cell.length_c   1.000
_cell.angle_alpha   90.00
_cell.angle_beta   90.00
_cell.angle_gamma   90.00
#
_symmetry.space_group_name_H-M   'P 1'
#
loop_
_entity.id
_entity.type
_entity.pdbx_description
1 polymer ?
#
loop_
_entity_poly.entity_id
_entity_poly.type
_entity_poly.pdbx_seq_one_letter_code
_entity_poly.pdbx_strand_id
1 'polypeptide(L)'
;MQGVRRWYNRKCIDFFVHYAVTVMERYKHKVRYWMTFNEINNQSNTTNDIFGWTNSGVRFSQFENKKKALYQVVHHELVASALVVKKGHAINPDFQIGCMCSFVPYYPYSCNPDDVMMALESMHERYYFSDVHCRGHYPAYAKKEWEREGTAPVMEPGDEAHPGRRNGGLHRLQLLHDQR
;
A
#
# COMPACT_ATOMS: atom_id res chain seq x y z
N MET A 1 -19.80 -2.71 -21.83
CA MET A 1 -18.44 -3.18 -21.50
C MET A 1 -18.14 -2.75 -20.08
N GLN A 2 -18.15 -3.68 -19.12
CA GLN A 2 -17.69 -3.40 -17.76
C GLN A 2 -16.18 -3.13 -17.85
N GLY A 3 -15.79 -1.88 -17.75
CA GLY A 3 -14.39 -1.47 -17.78
C GLY A 3 -13.62 -2.25 -16.72
N VAL A 4 -12.52 -2.85 -17.13
CA VAL A 4 -11.59 -3.54 -16.24
C VAL A 4 -11.26 -2.55 -15.12
N ARG A 5 -11.79 -2.81 -13.93
CA ARG A 5 -11.55 -2.00 -12.72
C ARG A 5 -10.13 -2.30 -12.22
N ARG A 6 -9.14 -1.91 -13.01
CA ARG A 6 -7.68 -2.15 -12.85
C ARG A 6 -7.28 -2.80 -11.50
N TRP A 7 -6.76 -2.06 -10.54
CA TRP A 7 -6.31 -2.63 -9.26
C TRP A 7 -7.42 -3.20 -8.35
N TYR A 8 -8.70 -2.93 -8.66
CA TYR A 8 -9.79 -3.66 -8.01
C TYR A 8 -9.85 -5.14 -8.46
N ASN A 9 -9.24 -5.48 -9.58
CA ASN A 9 -9.12 -6.86 -10.05
C ASN A 9 -7.79 -7.46 -9.54
N ARG A 10 -7.89 -8.54 -8.78
CA ARG A 10 -6.73 -9.23 -8.21
C ARG A 10 -5.69 -9.68 -9.24
N LYS A 11 -6.09 -9.98 -10.47
CA LYS A 11 -5.15 -10.32 -11.55
C LYS A 11 -4.10 -9.25 -11.83
N CYS A 12 -4.33 -8.01 -11.41
CA CYS A 12 -3.33 -6.94 -11.52
C CYS A 12 -2.08 -7.22 -10.70
N ILE A 13 -2.19 -8.00 -9.62
CA ILE A 13 -1.04 -8.46 -8.82
C ILE A 13 -0.06 -9.21 -9.74
N ASP A 14 -0.54 -10.22 -10.46
CA ASP A 14 0.31 -11.06 -11.31
C ASP A 14 0.92 -10.25 -12.47
N PHE A 15 0.13 -9.38 -13.09
CA PHE A 15 0.62 -8.52 -14.18
C PHE A 15 1.72 -7.57 -13.71
N PHE A 16 1.52 -6.94 -12.55
CA PHE A 16 2.51 -6.02 -11.99
C PHE A 16 3.79 -6.74 -11.57
N VAL A 17 3.65 -7.88 -10.91
CA VAL A 17 4.79 -8.70 -10.48
C VAL A 17 5.58 -9.19 -11.69
N HIS A 18 4.91 -9.66 -12.75
CA HIS A 18 5.58 -10.09 -13.98
C HIS A 18 6.35 -8.93 -14.64
N TYR A 19 5.72 -7.78 -14.76
CA TYR A 19 6.36 -6.57 -15.28
C TYR A 19 7.60 -6.17 -14.45
N ALA A 20 7.44 -6.06 -13.14
CA ALA A 20 8.51 -5.65 -12.24
C ALA A 20 9.70 -6.61 -12.28
N VAL A 21 9.46 -7.92 -12.22
CA VAL A 21 10.50 -8.96 -12.31
C VAL A 21 11.24 -8.87 -13.65
N THR A 22 10.53 -8.71 -14.75
CA THR A 22 11.13 -8.58 -16.10
C THR A 22 12.07 -7.38 -16.18
N VAL A 23 11.64 -6.24 -15.63
CA VAL A 23 12.46 -5.00 -15.60
C VAL A 23 13.66 -5.16 -14.67
N MET A 24 13.46 -5.73 -13.48
CA MET A 24 14.54 -5.97 -12.51
C MET A 24 15.61 -6.93 -13.06
N GLU A 25 15.21 -8.03 -13.71
CA GLU A 25 16.14 -8.95 -14.36
C GLU A 25 16.96 -8.26 -15.46
N ARG A 26 16.32 -7.46 -16.30
CA ARG A 26 16.98 -6.76 -17.40
C ARG A 26 18.02 -5.75 -16.92
N TYR A 27 17.74 -5.08 -15.78
CA TYR A 27 18.57 -3.97 -15.29
C TYR A 27 19.35 -4.30 -14.01
N LYS A 28 19.41 -5.57 -13.58
CA LYS A 28 19.99 -6.00 -12.31
C LYS A 28 21.45 -5.61 -12.08
N HIS A 29 22.22 -5.35 -13.14
CA HIS A 29 23.60 -4.89 -13.04
C HIS A 29 23.77 -3.37 -13.19
N LYS A 30 22.66 -2.63 -13.42
CA LYS A 30 22.68 -1.18 -13.68
C LYS A 30 21.91 -0.39 -12.64
N VAL A 31 20.87 -0.97 -12.06
CA VAL A 31 19.98 -0.28 -11.13
C VAL A 31 19.93 -1.05 -9.82
N ARG A 32 20.26 -0.37 -8.73
CA ARG A 32 20.23 -0.91 -7.37
C ARG A 32 19.00 -0.47 -6.60
N TYR A 33 18.49 0.74 -6.85
CA TYR A 33 17.39 1.37 -6.11
C TYR A 33 16.09 1.29 -6.91
N TRP A 34 15.06 0.75 -6.29
CA TRP A 34 13.75 0.51 -6.91
C TRP A 34 12.64 1.05 -6.04
N MET A 35 11.58 1.57 -6.65
CA MET A 35 10.35 1.92 -5.96
C MET A 35 9.18 1.18 -6.61
N THR A 36 8.32 0.57 -5.77
CA THR A 36 7.17 -0.19 -6.25
C THR A 36 6.02 0.72 -6.66
N PHE A 37 5.64 1.66 -5.80
CA PHE A 37 4.55 2.59 -6.02
C PHE A 37 4.98 4.02 -5.66
N ASN A 38 4.43 4.98 -6.40
CA ASN A 38 4.61 6.40 -6.15
C ASN A 38 3.39 6.97 -5.43
N GLU A 39 3.60 7.57 -4.26
CA GLU A 39 2.58 8.27 -3.48
C GLU A 39 1.26 7.49 -3.32
N ILE A 40 1.37 6.19 -3.09
CA ILE A 40 0.25 5.25 -3.01
C ILE A 40 -0.85 5.72 -2.05
N ASN A 41 -0.50 6.47 -1.02
CA ASN A 41 -1.41 6.97 0.01
C ASN A 41 -2.27 8.17 -0.43
N ASN A 42 -2.00 8.80 -1.58
CA ASN A 42 -2.85 9.89 -2.08
C ASN A 42 -4.26 9.41 -2.43
N GLN A 43 -4.42 8.14 -2.80
CA GLN A 43 -5.73 7.55 -3.11
C GLN A 43 -6.64 7.37 -1.88
N SER A 44 -6.16 7.59 -0.65
CA SER A 44 -7.01 7.62 0.55
C SER A 44 -8.08 8.72 0.48
N ASN A 45 -7.80 9.79 -0.27
CA ASN A 45 -8.81 10.81 -0.55
C ASN A 45 -9.80 10.32 -1.62
N THR A 46 -10.92 9.78 -1.17
CA THR A 46 -12.02 9.30 -2.03
C THR A 46 -13.09 10.34 -2.31
N THR A 47 -12.87 11.63 -1.96
CA THR A 47 -13.84 12.72 -2.19
C THR A 47 -14.03 13.01 -3.68
N ASN A 48 -12.96 12.85 -4.46
CA ASN A 48 -13.00 12.87 -5.92
C ASN A 48 -12.22 11.69 -6.49
N ASP A 49 -12.41 11.42 -7.78
CA ASP A 49 -11.82 10.24 -8.43
C ASP A 49 -10.39 10.45 -8.92
N ILE A 50 -9.81 11.64 -8.82
CA ILE A 50 -8.54 11.94 -9.49
C ILE A 50 -7.41 11.07 -8.97
N PHE A 51 -7.28 10.96 -7.64
CA PHE A 51 -6.21 10.16 -7.04
C PHE A 51 -6.43 8.64 -7.21
N GLY A 52 -7.66 8.17 -7.11
CA GLY A 52 -7.99 6.78 -7.42
C GLY A 52 -7.70 6.45 -8.88
N TRP A 53 -8.05 7.35 -9.80
CA TRP A 53 -7.80 7.15 -11.22
C TRP A 53 -6.31 7.17 -11.57
N THR A 54 -5.56 8.14 -11.06
CA THR A 54 -4.13 8.30 -11.38
C THR A 54 -3.26 7.23 -10.72
N ASN A 55 -3.56 6.81 -9.50
CA ASN A 55 -2.75 5.84 -8.77
C ASN A 55 -3.14 4.39 -9.12
N SER A 56 -4.42 4.06 -9.04
CA SER A 56 -4.89 2.67 -9.19
C SER A 56 -5.77 2.41 -10.41
N GLY A 57 -6.10 3.46 -11.19
CA GLY A 57 -6.99 3.37 -12.34
C GLY A 57 -8.43 3.05 -11.96
N VAL A 58 -8.84 3.41 -10.75
CA VAL A 58 -10.17 3.14 -10.20
C VAL A 58 -10.89 4.45 -9.90
N ARG A 59 -12.16 4.52 -10.27
CA ARG A 59 -13.06 5.63 -9.89
C ARG A 59 -13.90 5.16 -8.70
N PHE A 60 -13.57 5.66 -7.52
CA PHE A 60 -14.26 5.25 -6.30
C PHE A 60 -15.72 5.71 -6.24
N SER A 61 -16.09 6.77 -6.98
CA SER A 61 -17.49 7.20 -7.14
C SER A 61 -18.43 6.14 -7.74
N GLN A 62 -17.87 5.13 -8.42
CA GLN A 62 -18.64 4.04 -9.02
C GLN A 62 -19.00 2.92 -8.02
N PHE A 63 -18.56 3.02 -6.77
CA PHE A 63 -18.84 2.04 -5.73
C PHE A 63 -19.80 2.60 -4.69
N GLU A 64 -20.72 1.80 -4.24
CA GLU A 64 -21.64 2.13 -3.15
C GLU A 64 -20.87 2.43 -1.86
N ASN A 65 -19.92 1.55 -1.51
CA ASN A 65 -18.99 1.76 -0.40
C ASN A 65 -17.60 2.07 -0.94
N LYS A 66 -17.28 3.36 -1.08
CA LYS A 66 -16.01 3.85 -1.60
C LYS A 66 -14.81 3.40 -0.75
N LYS A 67 -14.97 3.42 0.58
CA LYS A 67 -13.91 3.07 1.52
C LYS A 67 -13.58 1.58 1.48
N LYS A 68 -14.60 0.73 1.36
CA LYS A 68 -14.39 -0.71 1.14
C LYS A 68 -13.67 -0.98 -0.19
N ALA A 69 -14.06 -0.28 -1.25
CA ALA A 69 -13.39 -0.40 -2.54
C ALA A 69 -11.93 0.08 -2.47
N LEU A 70 -11.67 1.18 -1.76
CA LEU A 70 -10.32 1.67 -1.51
C LEU A 70 -9.45 0.61 -0.81
N TYR A 71 -9.92 0.06 0.30
CA TYR A 71 -9.14 -0.96 1.03
C TYR A 71 -8.90 -2.23 0.20
N GLN A 72 -9.85 -2.62 -0.66
CA GLN A 72 -9.65 -3.75 -1.57
C GLN A 72 -8.58 -3.47 -2.62
N VAL A 73 -8.60 -2.28 -3.22
CA VAL A 73 -7.60 -1.84 -4.21
C VAL A 73 -6.21 -1.79 -3.57
N VAL A 74 -6.11 -1.09 -2.44
CA VAL A 74 -4.85 -0.93 -1.70
C VAL A 74 -4.30 -2.27 -1.22
N HIS A 75 -5.17 -3.19 -0.79
CA HIS A 75 -4.76 -4.55 -0.43
C HIS A 75 -4.04 -5.25 -1.59
N HIS A 76 -4.59 -5.21 -2.80
CA HIS A 76 -3.96 -5.80 -3.98
C HIS A 76 -2.62 -5.14 -4.32
N GLU A 77 -2.52 -3.82 -4.21
CA GLU A 77 -1.27 -3.09 -4.45
C GLU A 77 -0.20 -3.43 -3.41
N LEU A 78 -0.56 -3.52 -2.13
CA LEU A 78 0.35 -3.90 -1.05
C LEU A 78 0.86 -5.34 -1.20
N VAL A 79 -0.03 -6.28 -1.56
CA VAL A 79 0.35 -7.67 -1.85
C VAL A 79 1.31 -7.72 -3.05
N ALA A 80 1.00 -7.00 -4.12
CA ALA A 80 1.87 -6.93 -5.30
C ALA A 80 3.25 -6.36 -4.96
N SER A 81 3.29 -5.27 -4.17
CA SER A 81 4.53 -4.66 -3.69
C SER A 81 5.38 -5.66 -2.90
N ALA A 82 4.78 -6.38 -1.96
CA ALA A 82 5.47 -7.38 -1.14
C ALA A 82 6.05 -8.53 -1.99
N LEU A 83 5.29 -9.00 -2.97
CA LEU A 83 5.76 -10.04 -3.91
C LEU A 83 6.92 -9.56 -4.77
N VAL A 84 6.89 -8.29 -5.22
CA VAL A 84 8.00 -7.68 -5.98
C VAL A 84 9.26 -7.58 -5.13
N VAL A 85 9.14 -7.16 -3.86
CA VAL A 85 10.28 -7.12 -2.94
C VAL A 85 10.90 -8.50 -2.77
N LYS A 86 10.07 -9.52 -2.51
CA LYS A 86 10.53 -10.91 -2.35
C LYS A 86 11.27 -11.40 -3.60
N LYS A 87 10.68 -11.21 -4.77
CA LYS A 87 11.26 -11.66 -6.05
C LYS A 87 12.48 -10.82 -6.43
N GLY A 88 12.47 -9.52 -6.16
CA GLY A 88 13.60 -8.63 -6.41
C GLY A 88 14.84 -9.03 -5.63
N HIS A 89 14.69 -9.34 -4.34
CA HIS A 89 15.82 -9.84 -3.54
C HIS A 89 16.29 -11.25 -3.93
N ALA A 90 15.45 -12.06 -4.55
CA ALA A 90 15.85 -13.33 -5.15
C ALA A 90 16.67 -13.13 -6.44
N ILE A 91 16.42 -12.04 -7.19
CA ILE A 91 17.18 -11.64 -8.38
C ILE A 91 18.56 -11.07 -7.98
N ASN A 92 18.54 -10.15 -7.04
CA ASN A 92 19.74 -9.52 -6.50
C ASN A 92 19.52 -9.12 -5.02
N PRO A 93 20.23 -9.78 -4.08
CA PRO A 93 20.11 -9.47 -2.64
C PRO A 93 20.49 -8.04 -2.26
N ASP A 94 21.29 -7.35 -3.10
CA ASP A 94 21.74 -5.98 -2.86
C ASP A 94 20.73 -4.91 -3.32
N PHE A 95 19.61 -5.31 -3.91
CA PHE A 95 18.56 -4.36 -4.27
C PHE A 95 18.02 -3.66 -3.03
N GLN A 96 17.86 -2.35 -3.17
CA GLN A 96 17.18 -1.50 -2.21
C GLN A 96 15.80 -1.19 -2.79
N ILE A 97 14.76 -1.82 -2.25
CA ILE A 97 13.41 -1.74 -2.80
C ILE A 97 12.51 -1.07 -1.79
N GLY A 98 11.89 0.03 -2.19
CA GLY A 98 11.03 0.83 -1.34
C GLY A 98 9.71 1.23 -2.02
N CYS A 99 8.99 2.12 -1.38
CA CYS A 99 7.85 2.84 -1.92
C CYS A 99 7.96 4.32 -1.60
N MET A 100 7.20 5.15 -2.29
CA MET A 100 7.05 6.55 -1.95
C MET A 100 5.67 6.78 -1.34
N CYS A 101 5.64 7.47 -0.20
CA CYS A 101 4.42 7.97 0.41
C CYS A 101 4.48 9.50 0.46
N SER A 102 3.39 10.15 0.07
CA SER A 102 3.22 11.59 0.24
C SER A 102 3.01 11.89 1.73
N PHE A 103 3.82 12.76 2.30
CA PHE A 103 3.72 13.12 3.70
C PHE A 103 3.14 14.52 3.86
N VAL A 104 1.88 14.57 4.29
CA VAL A 104 1.17 15.81 4.63
C VAL A 104 0.72 15.71 6.08
N PRO A 105 1.47 16.31 7.03
CA PRO A 105 1.15 16.19 8.44
C PRO A 105 -0.10 17.00 8.81
N TYR A 106 -0.93 16.44 9.67
CA TYR A 106 -2.00 17.15 10.36
C TYR A 106 -1.52 17.55 11.74
N TYR A 107 -1.75 18.82 12.08
CA TYR A 107 -1.45 19.36 13.40
C TYR A 107 -2.77 19.62 14.15
N PRO A 108 -2.79 19.43 15.47
CA PRO A 108 -3.97 19.80 16.25
C PRO A 108 -4.20 21.31 16.17
N TYR A 109 -5.49 21.70 16.11
CA TYR A 109 -5.87 23.11 16.07
C TYR A 109 -5.53 23.83 17.38
N SER A 110 -5.64 23.12 18.50
CA SER A 110 -5.27 23.61 19.84
C SER A 110 -4.65 22.50 20.68
N CYS A 111 -4.26 22.82 21.92
CA CYS A 111 -3.81 21.83 22.92
C CYS A 111 -4.97 21.07 23.58
N ASN A 112 -6.21 21.26 23.16
CA ASN A 112 -7.34 20.49 23.63
C ASN A 112 -7.12 19.00 23.28
N PRO A 113 -7.31 18.05 24.22
CA PRO A 113 -7.16 16.62 23.96
C PRO A 113 -7.95 16.11 22.77
N ASP A 114 -9.14 16.63 22.51
CA ASP A 114 -9.98 16.23 21.37
C ASP A 114 -9.35 16.65 20.03
N ASP A 115 -8.77 17.86 19.94
CA ASP A 115 -8.05 18.33 18.75
C ASP A 115 -6.80 17.48 18.49
N VAL A 116 -6.08 17.13 19.57
CA VAL A 116 -4.87 16.28 19.49
C VAL A 116 -5.25 14.88 19.00
N MET A 117 -6.32 14.30 19.54
CA MET A 117 -6.81 12.98 19.12
C MET A 117 -7.30 13.00 17.66
N MET A 118 -8.04 14.04 17.26
CA MET A 118 -8.51 14.20 15.89
C MET A 118 -7.33 14.27 14.90
N ALA A 119 -6.29 15.03 15.21
CA ALA A 119 -5.09 15.10 14.37
C ALA A 119 -4.40 13.73 14.25
N LEU A 120 -4.26 13.00 15.37
CA LEU A 120 -3.67 11.66 15.40
C LEU A 120 -4.48 10.66 14.55
N GLU A 121 -5.80 10.62 14.72
CA GLU A 121 -6.69 9.74 13.96
C GLU A 121 -6.66 10.05 12.46
N SER A 122 -6.62 11.34 12.10
CA SER A 122 -6.50 11.77 10.71
C SER A 122 -5.17 11.32 10.08
N MET A 123 -4.10 11.21 10.88
CA MET A 123 -2.83 10.67 10.40
C MET A 123 -2.85 9.16 10.17
N HIS A 124 -3.77 8.40 10.77
CA HIS A 124 -3.89 6.96 10.54
C HIS A 124 -4.15 6.62 9.06
N GLU A 125 -4.90 7.43 8.35
CA GLU A 125 -5.14 7.23 6.91
C GLU A 125 -3.84 7.29 6.09
N ARG A 126 -2.85 8.07 6.52
CA ARG A 126 -1.55 8.19 5.87
C ARG A 126 -0.56 7.15 6.37
N TYR A 127 -0.51 6.94 7.68
CA TYR A 127 0.38 5.96 8.31
C TYR A 127 0.04 4.52 7.92
N TYR A 128 -1.23 4.22 7.61
CA TYR A 128 -1.65 2.91 7.16
C TYR A 128 -0.71 2.33 6.08
N PHE A 129 -0.41 3.09 5.05
CA PHE A 129 0.42 2.66 3.94
C PHE A 129 1.88 2.45 4.36
N SER A 130 2.46 3.40 5.06
CA SER A 130 3.83 3.30 5.54
C SER A 130 3.99 2.20 6.59
N ASP A 131 3.02 2.04 7.49
CA ASP A 131 3.03 0.99 8.50
C ASP A 131 3.05 -0.41 7.86
N VAL A 132 2.18 -0.64 6.86
CA VAL A 132 2.14 -1.93 6.16
C VAL A 132 3.44 -2.17 5.39
N HIS A 133 3.94 -1.18 4.67
CA HIS A 133 5.19 -1.29 3.93
C HIS A 133 6.38 -1.56 4.84
N CYS A 134 6.48 -0.87 5.99
CA CYS A 134 7.61 -1.02 6.90
C CYS A 134 7.54 -2.25 7.78
N ARG A 135 6.34 -2.63 8.22
CA ARG A 135 6.13 -3.68 9.22
C ARG A 135 5.72 -5.02 8.61
N GLY A 136 5.22 -5.01 7.37
CA GLY A 136 4.77 -6.20 6.67
C GLY A 136 3.47 -6.80 7.21
N HIS A 137 2.67 -6.05 7.94
CA HIS A 137 1.36 -6.48 8.45
C HIS A 137 0.42 -5.29 8.63
N TYR A 138 -0.88 -5.54 8.65
CA TYR A 138 -1.88 -4.50 8.87
C TYR A 138 -1.87 -4.04 10.33
N PRO A 139 -1.88 -2.72 10.57
CA PRO A 139 -1.89 -2.16 11.93
C PRO A 139 -3.23 -2.40 12.61
N ALA A 140 -3.19 -2.49 13.95
CA ALA A 140 -4.37 -2.78 14.76
C ALA A 140 -5.49 -1.72 14.60
N TYR A 141 -5.12 -0.46 14.42
CA TYR A 141 -6.12 0.60 14.21
C TYR A 141 -6.90 0.42 12.91
N ALA A 142 -6.26 -0.05 11.83
CA ALA A 142 -6.92 -0.34 10.57
C ALA A 142 -7.90 -1.52 10.70
N LYS A 143 -7.48 -2.60 11.37
CA LYS A 143 -8.35 -3.77 11.62
C LYS A 143 -9.59 -3.39 12.43
N LYS A 144 -9.43 -2.59 13.49
CA LYS A 144 -10.56 -2.08 14.28
C LYS A 144 -11.50 -1.19 13.47
N GLU A 145 -10.95 -0.36 12.60
CA GLU A 145 -11.75 0.46 11.69
C GLU A 145 -12.55 -0.39 10.70
N TRP A 146 -11.92 -1.40 10.11
CA TRP A 146 -12.60 -2.34 9.21
C TRP A 146 -13.75 -3.09 9.88
N GLU A 147 -13.55 -3.53 11.12
CA GLU A 147 -14.58 -4.18 11.93
C GLU A 147 -15.75 -3.24 12.21
N ARG A 148 -15.45 -2.00 12.61
CA ARG A 148 -16.46 -0.99 12.93
C ARG A 148 -17.29 -0.58 11.71
N GLU A 149 -16.66 -0.46 10.55
CA GLU A 149 -17.27 0.10 9.33
C GLU A 149 -17.65 -0.94 8.29
N GLY A 150 -17.32 -2.21 8.51
CA GLY A 150 -17.59 -3.28 7.53
C GLY A 150 -16.78 -3.11 6.23
N THR A 151 -15.57 -2.55 6.32
CA THR A 151 -14.75 -2.18 5.15
C THR A 151 -13.55 -3.07 4.93
N ALA A 152 -13.43 -4.19 5.65
CA ALA A 152 -12.33 -5.14 5.49
C ALA A 152 -12.19 -5.59 4.02
N PRO A 153 -10.98 -5.61 3.46
CA PRO A 153 -10.74 -6.18 2.16
C PRO A 153 -10.91 -7.71 2.19
N VAL A 154 -11.29 -8.29 1.07
CA VAL A 154 -11.25 -9.73 0.87
C VAL A 154 -9.81 -10.15 0.66
N MET A 155 -9.32 -11.07 1.48
CA MET A 155 -7.95 -11.57 1.45
C MET A 155 -7.94 -13.06 1.11
N GLU A 156 -6.92 -13.49 0.38
CA GLU A 156 -6.67 -14.90 0.15
C GLU A 156 -5.66 -15.47 1.16
N PRO A 157 -5.65 -16.79 1.39
CA PRO A 157 -4.64 -17.42 2.24
C PRO A 157 -3.21 -17.06 1.78
N GLY A 158 -2.43 -16.49 2.70
CA GLY A 158 -1.06 -16.05 2.41
C GLY A 158 -0.89 -14.56 2.09
N ASP A 159 -1.99 -13.81 1.91
CA ASP A 159 -1.91 -12.35 1.71
C ASP A 159 -1.51 -11.62 3.00
N GLU A 160 -1.93 -12.13 4.14
CA GLU A 160 -1.58 -11.50 5.42
C GLU A 160 -0.28 -12.08 5.99
N ALA A 161 0.62 -11.20 6.41
CA ALA A 161 1.81 -11.59 7.14
C ALA A 161 1.43 -12.21 8.49
N HIS A 162 1.89 -13.42 8.75
CA HIS A 162 1.79 -14.00 10.08
C HIS A 162 2.84 -13.37 11.00
N PRO A 163 2.46 -12.77 12.16
CA PRO A 163 3.42 -12.28 13.13
C PRO A 163 4.24 -13.48 13.62
N GLY A 164 5.56 -13.43 13.42
CA GLY A 164 6.50 -14.40 14.00
C GLY A 164 7.16 -15.39 13.06
N ARG A 165 6.88 -15.42 11.76
CA ARG A 165 7.60 -16.27 10.81
C ARG A 165 8.45 -15.46 9.83
N ARG A 166 9.76 -15.67 9.87
CA ARG A 166 10.75 -15.05 8.97
C ARG A 166 10.57 -15.41 7.48
N ASN A 167 9.64 -16.28 7.10
CA ASN A 167 9.55 -16.90 5.79
C ASN A 167 8.17 -16.86 5.12
N GLY A 168 7.25 -15.96 5.49
CA GLY A 168 5.96 -15.90 4.82
C GLY A 168 5.12 -14.72 5.29
N GLY A 169 4.99 -13.73 4.46
CA GLY A 169 4.19 -12.55 4.73
C GLY A 169 4.63 -11.38 3.86
N LEU A 170 3.94 -10.26 3.98
CA LEU A 170 4.34 -9.01 3.36
C LEU A 170 5.79 -8.71 3.72
N HIS A 171 6.70 -8.82 2.77
CA HIS A 171 8.11 -8.56 3.01
C HIS A 171 8.30 -7.09 3.35
N ARG A 172 9.09 -6.85 4.40
CA ARG A 172 9.46 -5.52 4.87
C ARG A 172 10.12 -4.75 3.74
N LEU A 173 9.48 -3.71 3.25
CA LEU A 173 10.11 -2.71 2.40
C LEU A 173 11.16 -1.96 3.22
N GLN A 174 12.32 -1.81 2.64
CA GLN A 174 13.33 -0.94 3.20
C GLN A 174 12.96 0.50 2.81
N LEU A 175 12.59 1.33 3.78
CA LEU A 175 12.48 2.76 3.53
C LEU A 175 13.86 3.22 3.05
N LEU A 176 13.90 3.85 1.89
CA LEU A 176 15.07 4.59 1.45
C LEU A 176 15.17 5.81 2.37
N HIS A 177 15.81 5.63 3.52
CA HIS A 177 16.19 6.74 4.38
C HIS A 177 17.41 7.37 3.74
N ASP A 178 17.31 8.67 3.46
CA ASP A 178 18.43 9.49 3.05
C ASP A 178 19.45 9.48 4.21
N GLN A 179 20.45 8.63 4.11
CA GLN A 179 21.63 8.70 4.97
C GLN A 179 22.53 9.78 4.36
N ARG A 180 22.30 11.02 4.79
CA ARG A 180 23.34 12.05 4.73
C ARG A 180 24.21 11.98 5.96
#